data_96a2504ee089d27e13a24e722c76792e
#
_entry.id   96a2504ee089d27e13a24e722c76792e
#
_cell.length_a   1.000
_cell.length_b   1.000
_cell.length_c   1.000
_cell.angle_alpha   90.00
_cell.angle_beta   90.00
_cell.angle_gamma   90.00
#
_symmetry.space_group_name_H-M   'P 1'
#
loop_
_entity.id
_entity.type
_entity.pdbx_description
1 polymer ?
#
loop_
_entity_poly.entity_id
_entity_poly.type
_entity_poly.pdbx_seq_one_letter_code
_entity_poly.pdbx_strand_id
1 'polypeptide(L)'
;MSQAARPRPDSEIVARYRRRGDRFARLEARAEGLSKRFSWARLMVFLGLVGAFGAVLLEASAPRPAPYLAAVVAALLFIVLVRLHGRVVRRAERWRALAAVNRQGVARWHRRWQELPPPPPAPALEGLTGDVARDLDLFGQASVSHLLGVVATPPGRATLARWLVDPAEPQEIRRRQAAVAALAPHVGFRQDLEVRARQLGDDVPEPERFLAWAEAEPWLAGRRWLRVAAWALPLVSLGLLAGAVADLVPYRYWFGSLLVNLSVSFTQRKTLYGLFARVSQRQGELGRYARVFERLERLPGAAPWLDEARARLGGTGATVSAEVERLHGLVGLSDLRFSMVHDVVDAFCLWDVHVLRRIEAWQAAAGRRVRGWFETLGRVEALTALALLAHDEPEWAFPTVSEEAAPELRARALAHPLLPPDRVANDVGVGPPGSFLLVTGSNMSGRSVWHERRGAQPAGGRSHR
;
A
#
# COMPACT_ATOMS: atom_id res chain seq x y z
N MET A 1 -47.34 -0.21 -19.26
CA MET A 1 -46.93 -1.52 -18.69
C MET A 1 -45.45 -1.68 -18.93
N SER A 2 -44.66 -1.40 -17.93
CA SER A 2 -43.20 -1.51 -17.98
C SER A 2 -42.83 -3.00 -18.04
N GLN A 3 -42.30 -3.46 -19.17
CA GLN A 3 -41.61 -4.76 -19.22
C GLN A 3 -40.37 -4.63 -18.29
N ALA A 4 -40.46 -5.23 -17.10
CA ALA A 4 -39.32 -5.44 -16.27
C ALA A 4 -38.25 -6.19 -17.09
N ALA A 5 -37.13 -5.55 -17.38
CA ALA A 5 -36.06 -6.13 -18.13
C ALA A 5 -35.63 -7.44 -17.48
N ARG A 6 -35.71 -8.55 -18.21
CA ARG A 6 -35.26 -9.86 -17.74
C ARG A 6 -33.77 -9.75 -17.43
N PRO A 7 -33.33 -10.13 -16.22
CA PRO A 7 -31.91 -10.12 -15.92
C PRO A 7 -31.18 -10.96 -16.98
N ARG A 8 -30.18 -10.38 -17.64
CA ARG A 8 -29.29 -11.14 -18.53
C ARG A 8 -28.72 -12.32 -17.73
N PRO A 9 -28.65 -13.53 -18.32
CA PRO A 9 -27.97 -14.64 -17.68
C PRO A 9 -26.56 -14.19 -17.30
N ASP A 10 -26.09 -14.60 -16.10
CA ASP A 10 -24.77 -14.28 -15.59
C ASP A 10 -23.70 -14.49 -16.68
N SER A 11 -22.95 -13.46 -16.98
CA SER A 11 -21.85 -13.55 -17.94
C SER A 11 -20.80 -14.53 -17.43
N GLU A 12 -20.01 -15.10 -18.33
CA GLU A 12 -18.87 -15.95 -17.95
C GLU A 12 -17.93 -15.25 -16.94
N ILE A 13 -17.85 -13.93 -17.02
CA ILE A 13 -17.06 -13.09 -16.10
C ILE A 13 -17.60 -13.14 -14.68
N VAL A 14 -18.92 -13.00 -14.50
CA VAL A 14 -19.59 -13.11 -13.19
C VAL A 14 -19.38 -14.51 -12.62
N ALA A 15 -19.56 -15.55 -13.44
CA ALA A 15 -19.31 -16.92 -13.03
C ALA A 15 -17.83 -17.15 -12.61
N ARG A 16 -16.88 -16.52 -13.29
CA ARG A 16 -15.44 -16.55 -12.94
C ARG A 16 -15.19 -15.88 -11.58
N TYR A 17 -15.75 -14.70 -11.35
CA TYR A 17 -15.64 -14.00 -10.05
C TYR A 17 -16.24 -14.83 -8.92
N ARG A 18 -17.43 -15.41 -9.10
CA ARG A 18 -18.07 -16.30 -8.10
C ARG A 18 -17.19 -17.50 -7.79
N ARG A 19 -16.74 -18.26 -8.79
CA ARG A 19 -15.86 -19.43 -8.58
C ARG A 19 -14.57 -19.07 -7.84
N ARG A 20 -13.95 -17.92 -8.17
CA ARG A 20 -12.75 -17.44 -7.47
C ARG A 20 -13.06 -17.01 -6.03
N GLY A 21 -14.15 -16.27 -5.82
CA GLY A 21 -14.61 -15.85 -4.48
C GLY A 21 -14.84 -17.03 -3.56
N ASP A 22 -15.58 -18.06 -4.03
CA ASP A 22 -15.85 -19.28 -3.29
C ASP A 22 -14.58 -20.07 -2.96
N ARG A 23 -13.64 -20.14 -3.92
CA ARG A 23 -12.33 -20.77 -3.69
C ARG A 23 -11.59 -20.08 -2.55
N PHE A 24 -11.52 -18.75 -2.57
CA PHE A 24 -10.81 -18.00 -1.55
C PHE A 24 -11.52 -18.05 -0.19
N ALA A 25 -12.87 -18.04 -0.16
CA ALA A 25 -13.64 -18.23 1.07
C ALA A 25 -13.37 -19.61 1.71
N ARG A 26 -13.27 -20.68 0.91
CA ARG A 26 -12.90 -22.01 1.41
C ARG A 26 -11.47 -22.03 1.99
N LEU A 27 -10.51 -21.33 1.35
CA LEU A 27 -9.13 -21.23 1.83
C LEU A 27 -9.04 -20.42 3.12
N GLU A 28 -9.83 -19.34 3.24
CA GLU A 28 -9.99 -18.55 4.46
C GLU A 28 -10.50 -19.42 5.61
N ALA A 29 -11.61 -20.13 5.43
CA ALA A 29 -12.20 -21.01 6.46
C ALA A 29 -11.22 -22.09 6.95
N ARG A 30 -10.42 -22.68 6.04
CA ARG A 30 -9.37 -23.63 6.41
C ARG A 30 -8.26 -22.98 7.24
N ALA A 31 -7.83 -21.76 6.86
CA ALA A 31 -6.81 -21.04 7.60
C ALA A 31 -7.31 -20.59 8.98
N GLU A 32 -8.58 -20.21 9.12
CA GLU A 32 -9.20 -19.90 10.41
C GLU A 32 -9.29 -21.13 11.31
N GLY A 33 -9.64 -22.29 10.76
CA GLY A 33 -9.61 -23.55 11.51
C GLY A 33 -8.20 -23.90 12.05
N LEU A 34 -7.17 -23.69 11.22
CA LEU A 34 -5.77 -23.83 11.66
C LEU A 34 -5.39 -22.78 12.71
N SER A 35 -5.81 -21.52 12.55
CA SER A 35 -5.56 -20.46 13.52
C SER A 35 -6.10 -20.80 14.91
N LYS A 36 -7.32 -21.34 14.98
CA LYS A 36 -7.91 -21.83 16.26
C LYS A 36 -7.06 -22.93 16.89
N ARG A 37 -6.57 -23.90 16.11
CA ARG A 37 -5.68 -24.96 16.61
C ARG A 37 -4.38 -24.41 17.16
N PHE A 38 -3.75 -23.46 16.44
CA PHE A 38 -2.54 -22.78 16.94
C PHE A 38 -2.79 -21.96 18.21
N SER A 39 -3.96 -21.33 18.37
CA SER A 39 -4.35 -20.62 19.58
C SER A 39 -4.39 -21.55 20.78
N TRP A 40 -5.02 -22.73 20.63
CA TRP A 40 -5.05 -23.73 21.68
C TRP A 40 -3.67 -24.31 22.00
N ALA A 41 -2.86 -24.62 20.99
CA ALA A 41 -1.50 -25.11 21.19
C ALA A 41 -0.63 -24.09 21.96
N ARG A 42 -0.73 -22.80 21.60
CA ARG A 42 -0.05 -21.71 22.33
C ARG A 42 -0.49 -21.64 23.79
N LEU A 43 -1.80 -21.75 24.06
CA LEU A 43 -2.32 -21.73 25.41
C LEU A 43 -1.74 -22.89 26.25
N MET A 44 -1.73 -24.11 25.70
CA MET A 44 -1.16 -25.28 26.41
C MET A 44 0.33 -25.12 26.68
N VAL A 45 1.11 -24.65 25.68
CA VAL A 45 2.55 -24.39 25.86
C VAL A 45 2.80 -23.29 26.89
N PHE A 46 1.97 -22.22 26.87
CA PHE A 46 2.05 -21.14 27.86
C PHE A 46 1.78 -21.63 29.28
N LEU A 47 0.74 -22.46 29.49
CA LEU A 47 0.45 -23.06 30.79
C LEU A 47 1.59 -23.98 31.25
N GLY A 48 2.17 -24.75 30.33
CA GLY A 48 3.36 -25.55 30.60
C GLY A 48 4.58 -24.71 31.03
N LEU A 49 4.79 -23.57 30.35
CA LEU A 49 5.85 -22.61 30.68
C LEU A 49 5.65 -22.02 32.09
N VAL A 50 4.42 -21.60 32.42
CA VAL A 50 4.08 -21.08 33.75
C VAL A 50 4.29 -22.16 34.83
N GLY A 51 3.90 -23.40 34.56
CA GLY A 51 4.12 -24.53 35.45
C GLY A 51 5.61 -24.84 35.67
N ALA A 52 6.41 -24.86 34.60
CA ALA A 52 7.86 -25.04 34.67
C ALA A 52 8.55 -23.91 35.47
N PHE A 53 8.12 -22.67 35.24
CA PHE A 53 8.63 -21.52 35.98
C PHE A 53 8.23 -21.56 37.47
N GLY A 54 7.00 -21.95 37.75
CA GLY A 54 6.53 -22.17 39.13
C GLY A 54 7.35 -23.26 39.85
N ALA A 55 7.67 -24.36 39.15
CA ALA A 55 8.53 -25.41 39.70
C ALA A 55 9.94 -24.90 40.02
N VAL A 56 10.51 -24.06 39.17
CA VAL A 56 11.80 -23.40 39.41
C VAL A 56 11.77 -22.51 40.64
N LEU A 57 10.70 -21.74 40.84
CA LEU A 57 10.56 -20.86 42.03
C LEU A 57 10.33 -21.59 43.32
N LEU A 58 9.71 -22.78 43.29
CA LEU A 58 9.41 -23.58 44.46
C LEU A 58 10.57 -24.52 44.87
N GLU A 59 11.63 -24.58 44.07
CA GLU A 59 12.79 -25.43 44.31
C GLU A 59 13.67 -24.81 45.42
N ALA A 60 13.41 -25.24 46.69
CA ALA A 60 14.10 -24.71 47.88
C ALA A 60 15.48 -25.38 48.18
N SER A 61 15.82 -26.47 47.49
CA SER A 61 17.02 -27.29 47.78
C SER A 61 17.64 -27.78 46.48
N ALA A 62 18.92 -27.61 46.30
CA ALA A 62 19.77 -27.99 45.16
C ALA A 62 19.14 -27.92 43.74
N PRO A 63 19.58 -27.01 42.90
CA PRO A 63 18.97 -26.77 41.59
C PRO A 63 19.03 -28.01 40.70
N ARG A 64 17.88 -28.57 40.31
CA ARG A 64 17.79 -29.61 39.30
C ARG A 64 17.75 -29.02 37.92
N PRO A 65 18.51 -29.55 36.94
CA PRO A 65 18.55 -28.96 35.59
C PRO A 65 17.22 -29.14 34.80
N ALA A 66 16.41 -30.15 35.17
CA ALA A 66 15.20 -30.49 34.40
C ALA A 66 14.15 -29.37 34.28
N PRO A 67 13.71 -28.65 35.35
CA PRO A 67 12.71 -27.59 35.20
C PRO A 67 13.24 -26.38 34.40
N TYR A 68 14.52 -26.04 34.50
CA TYR A 68 15.15 -24.98 33.70
C TYR A 68 15.15 -25.34 32.21
N LEU A 69 15.55 -26.58 31.89
CA LEU A 69 15.53 -27.07 30.49
C LEU A 69 14.10 -27.12 29.97
N ALA A 70 13.12 -27.56 30.74
CA ALA A 70 11.71 -27.59 30.37
C ALA A 70 11.19 -26.15 30.10
N ALA A 71 11.53 -25.16 30.92
CA ALA A 71 11.15 -23.76 30.72
C ALA A 71 11.76 -23.18 29.44
N VAL A 72 13.05 -23.45 29.17
CA VAL A 72 13.72 -22.99 27.93
C VAL A 72 13.07 -23.61 26.69
N VAL A 73 12.83 -24.92 26.70
CA VAL A 73 12.20 -25.64 25.58
C VAL A 73 10.77 -25.12 25.35
N ALA A 74 9.99 -24.93 26.42
CA ALA A 74 8.63 -24.38 26.34
C ALA A 74 8.64 -22.92 25.77
N ALA A 75 9.59 -22.09 26.20
CA ALA A 75 9.74 -20.73 25.71
C ALA A 75 10.08 -20.71 24.19
N LEU A 76 11.04 -21.53 23.77
CA LEU A 76 11.40 -21.65 22.34
C LEU A 76 10.21 -22.15 21.51
N LEU A 77 9.51 -23.19 21.98
CA LEU A 77 8.32 -23.72 21.31
C LEU A 77 7.22 -22.65 21.22
N PHE A 78 7.00 -21.89 22.30
CA PHE A 78 6.04 -20.78 22.30
C PHE A 78 6.37 -19.73 21.25
N ILE A 79 7.64 -19.31 21.14
CA ILE A 79 8.09 -18.36 20.14
C ILE A 79 7.84 -18.89 18.72
N VAL A 80 8.16 -20.17 18.47
CA VAL A 80 7.91 -20.80 17.16
C VAL A 80 6.42 -20.81 16.84
N LEU A 81 5.57 -21.23 17.82
CA LEU A 81 4.11 -21.25 17.65
C LEU A 81 3.55 -19.85 17.38
N VAL A 82 4.03 -18.81 18.07
CA VAL A 82 3.62 -17.42 17.82
C VAL A 82 3.94 -17.00 16.38
N ARG A 83 5.15 -17.31 15.90
CA ARG A 83 5.56 -16.98 14.53
C ARG A 83 4.76 -17.73 13.46
N LEU A 84 4.50 -19.03 13.68
CA LEU A 84 3.70 -19.86 12.77
C LEU A 84 2.24 -19.39 12.75
N HIS A 85 1.66 -19.14 13.93
CA HIS A 85 0.31 -18.60 14.05
C HIS A 85 0.16 -17.28 13.30
N GLY A 86 1.09 -16.34 13.48
CA GLY A 86 1.09 -15.07 12.74
C GLY A 86 1.14 -15.25 11.21
N ARG A 87 1.83 -16.30 10.71
CA ARG A 87 1.82 -16.63 9.27
C ARG A 87 0.45 -17.12 8.80
N VAL A 88 -0.23 -17.95 9.63
CA VAL A 88 -1.56 -18.48 9.31
C VAL A 88 -2.60 -17.36 9.30
N VAL A 89 -2.58 -16.48 10.32
CA VAL A 89 -3.49 -15.32 10.40
C VAL A 89 -3.33 -14.42 9.17
N ARG A 90 -2.11 -14.04 8.81
CA ARG A 90 -1.86 -13.23 7.59
C ARG A 90 -2.33 -13.90 6.31
N ARG A 91 -2.27 -15.24 6.23
CA ARG A 91 -2.83 -15.97 5.08
C ARG A 91 -4.36 -15.91 5.06
N ALA A 92 -5.01 -16.09 6.22
CA ALA A 92 -6.46 -15.97 6.34
C ALA A 92 -6.95 -14.56 5.91
N GLU A 93 -6.31 -13.51 6.41
CA GLU A 93 -6.60 -12.12 6.03
C GLU A 93 -6.47 -11.87 4.52
N ARG A 94 -5.40 -12.42 3.91
CA ARG A 94 -5.22 -12.32 2.46
C ARG A 94 -6.31 -13.04 1.68
N TRP A 95 -6.71 -14.25 2.10
CA TRP A 95 -7.79 -15.00 1.43
C TRP A 95 -9.14 -14.30 1.60
N ARG A 96 -9.42 -13.74 2.78
CA ARG A 96 -10.59 -12.90 3.06
C ARG A 96 -10.64 -11.70 2.12
N ALA A 97 -9.54 -10.97 1.99
CA ALA A 97 -9.46 -9.82 1.10
C ALA A 97 -9.66 -10.20 -0.37
N LEU A 98 -9.05 -11.30 -0.84
CA LEU A 98 -9.25 -11.81 -2.20
C LEU A 98 -10.70 -12.27 -2.44
N ALA A 99 -11.35 -12.90 -1.47
CA ALA A 99 -12.77 -13.24 -1.56
C ALA A 99 -13.63 -11.98 -1.66
N ALA A 100 -13.33 -10.95 -0.87
CA ALA A 100 -14.03 -9.66 -0.91
C ALA A 100 -13.87 -8.96 -2.27
N VAL A 101 -12.67 -8.89 -2.82
CA VAL A 101 -12.40 -8.29 -4.16
C VAL A 101 -13.22 -9.00 -5.24
N ASN A 102 -13.33 -10.34 -5.18
CA ASN A 102 -14.15 -11.08 -6.16
C ASN A 102 -15.65 -10.82 -5.98
N ARG A 103 -16.17 -10.70 -4.74
CA ARG A 103 -17.58 -10.28 -4.51
C ARG A 103 -17.84 -8.87 -5.03
N GLN A 104 -16.89 -7.94 -4.81
CA GLN A 104 -16.95 -6.59 -5.36
C GLN A 104 -16.94 -6.59 -6.89
N GLY A 105 -16.24 -7.51 -7.54
CA GLY A 105 -16.28 -7.70 -8.99
C GLY A 105 -17.68 -8.03 -9.50
N VAL A 106 -18.41 -8.93 -8.81
CA VAL A 106 -19.81 -9.24 -9.12
C VAL A 106 -20.72 -8.02 -8.91
N ALA A 107 -20.57 -7.32 -7.78
CA ALA A 107 -21.36 -6.13 -7.47
C ALA A 107 -21.13 -5.02 -8.51
N ARG A 108 -19.90 -4.80 -8.92
CA ARG A 108 -19.50 -3.80 -9.94
C ARG A 108 -20.11 -4.13 -11.30
N TRP A 109 -20.04 -5.37 -11.74
CA TRP A 109 -20.62 -5.79 -13.01
C TRP A 109 -22.13 -5.51 -13.07
N HIS A 110 -22.86 -5.73 -11.95
CA HIS A 110 -24.28 -5.42 -11.82
C HIS A 110 -24.58 -3.95 -11.49
N ARG A 111 -23.56 -3.09 -11.36
CA ARG A 111 -23.68 -1.67 -10.92
C ARG A 111 -24.36 -1.53 -9.56
N ARG A 112 -24.15 -2.48 -8.64
CA ARG A 112 -24.65 -2.42 -7.25
C ARG A 112 -23.71 -1.57 -6.40
N TRP A 113 -23.77 -0.27 -6.61
CA TRP A 113 -22.86 0.71 -6.05
C TRP A 113 -22.75 0.69 -4.51
N GLN A 114 -23.87 0.36 -3.85
CA GLN A 114 -23.94 0.30 -2.38
C GLN A 114 -23.19 -0.90 -1.78
N GLU A 115 -22.94 -1.94 -2.56
CA GLU A 115 -22.18 -3.12 -2.15
C GLU A 115 -20.66 -2.96 -2.37
N LEU A 116 -20.25 -1.85 -3.01
CA LEU A 116 -18.85 -1.52 -3.25
C LEU A 116 -18.28 -0.66 -2.10
N PRO A 117 -16.96 -0.72 -1.83
CA PRO A 117 -16.32 0.23 -0.95
C PRO A 117 -16.58 1.67 -1.40
N PRO A 118 -16.65 2.63 -0.48
CA PRO A 118 -16.79 4.03 -0.87
C PRO A 118 -15.64 4.41 -1.82
N PRO A 119 -15.92 5.24 -2.86
CA PRO A 119 -14.88 5.73 -3.73
C PRO A 119 -13.91 6.62 -2.96
N PRO A 120 -12.63 6.73 -3.41
CA PRO A 120 -11.70 7.68 -2.82
C PRO A 120 -12.23 9.11 -2.97
N PRO A 121 -11.84 10.02 -2.08
CA PRO A 121 -12.19 11.43 -2.21
C PRO A 121 -11.86 11.96 -3.61
N ALA A 122 -12.75 12.76 -4.17
CA ALA A 122 -12.47 13.46 -5.41
C ALA A 122 -11.27 14.38 -5.23
N PRO A 123 -10.37 14.49 -6.23
CA PRO A 123 -9.32 15.49 -6.19
C PRO A 123 -9.92 16.91 -6.19
N ALA A 124 -9.21 17.86 -5.58
CA ALA A 124 -9.58 19.25 -5.70
C ALA A 124 -9.36 19.73 -7.14
N LEU A 125 -10.45 19.95 -7.86
CA LEU A 125 -10.45 20.42 -9.25
C LEU A 125 -11.23 21.72 -9.33
N GLU A 126 -10.67 22.70 -10.03
CA GLU A 126 -11.26 24.03 -10.19
C GLU A 126 -11.49 24.36 -11.67
N GLY A 127 -12.36 25.35 -11.94
CA GLY A 127 -12.64 25.85 -13.27
C GLY A 127 -13.17 24.78 -14.24
N LEU A 128 -12.82 24.91 -15.53
CA LEU A 128 -13.30 24.05 -16.60
C LEU A 128 -13.05 22.56 -16.35
N THR A 129 -11.91 22.20 -15.76
CA THR A 129 -11.57 20.81 -15.42
C THR A 129 -12.53 20.25 -14.38
N GLY A 130 -12.92 21.04 -13.39
CA GLY A 130 -13.89 20.67 -12.38
C GLY A 130 -15.30 20.48 -12.96
N ASP A 131 -15.70 21.33 -13.88
CA ASP A 131 -17.00 21.23 -14.56
C ASP A 131 -17.07 19.99 -15.46
N VAL A 132 -16.07 19.74 -16.29
CA VAL A 132 -15.97 18.53 -17.11
C VAL A 132 -15.97 17.27 -16.25
N ALA A 133 -15.23 17.26 -15.14
CA ALA A 133 -15.18 16.12 -14.24
C ALA A 133 -16.56 15.82 -13.61
N ARG A 134 -17.35 16.86 -13.34
CA ARG A 134 -18.70 16.74 -12.80
C ARG A 134 -19.68 16.28 -13.88
N ASP A 135 -19.62 16.86 -15.07
CA ASP A 135 -20.53 16.56 -16.17
C ASP A 135 -20.36 15.11 -16.69
N LEU A 136 -19.14 14.58 -16.61
CA LEU A 136 -18.81 13.20 -16.99
C LEU A 136 -18.89 12.21 -15.84
N ASP A 137 -19.35 12.60 -14.64
CA ASP A 137 -19.41 11.75 -13.44
C ASP A 137 -18.08 11.01 -13.17
N LEU A 138 -16.95 11.72 -13.28
CA LEU A 138 -15.64 11.09 -13.16
C LEU A 138 -15.33 10.61 -11.74
N PHE A 139 -15.78 11.32 -10.70
CA PHE A 139 -15.46 11.05 -9.30
C PHE A 139 -16.71 10.98 -8.42
N GLY A 140 -16.57 10.33 -7.27
CA GLY A 140 -17.66 10.20 -6.29
C GLY A 140 -18.41 8.88 -6.40
N GLN A 141 -19.58 8.83 -5.75
CA GLN A 141 -20.42 7.64 -5.72
C GLN A 141 -21.00 7.34 -7.11
N ALA A 142 -20.97 6.08 -7.53
CA ALA A 142 -21.47 5.62 -8.82
C ALA A 142 -20.87 6.36 -10.03
N SER A 143 -19.58 6.69 -9.96
CA SER A 143 -18.81 7.42 -10.96
C SER A 143 -17.90 6.49 -11.78
N VAL A 144 -17.20 7.08 -12.78
CA VAL A 144 -16.19 6.36 -13.55
C VAL A 144 -15.07 5.84 -12.65
N SER A 145 -14.55 6.66 -11.73
CA SER A 145 -13.52 6.21 -10.78
C SER A 145 -14.01 5.07 -9.88
N HIS A 146 -15.28 5.09 -9.48
CA HIS A 146 -15.90 4.01 -8.70
C HIS A 146 -16.03 2.72 -9.52
N LEU A 147 -16.33 2.84 -10.82
CA LEU A 147 -16.39 1.71 -11.75
C LEU A 147 -15.00 1.08 -11.98
N LEU A 148 -13.94 1.88 -12.03
CA LEU A 148 -12.57 1.41 -12.19
C LEU A 148 -12.03 0.67 -10.95
N GLY A 149 -12.78 0.68 -9.85
CA GLY A 149 -12.42 -0.04 -8.63
C GLY A 149 -11.49 0.74 -7.70
N VAL A 150 -10.94 0.05 -6.70
CA VAL A 150 -10.14 0.70 -5.67
C VAL A 150 -8.68 0.77 -6.08
N VAL A 151 -8.19 1.98 -6.26
CA VAL A 151 -6.75 2.29 -6.30
C VAL A 151 -6.34 2.72 -4.90
N ALA A 152 -5.54 1.88 -4.23
CA ALA A 152 -5.36 1.99 -2.79
C ALA A 152 -4.25 2.96 -2.38
N THR A 153 -3.18 3.11 -3.18
CA THR A 153 -2.07 3.98 -2.79
C THR A 153 -2.30 5.44 -3.19
N PRO A 154 -1.77 6.42 -2.42
CA PRO A 154 -1.83 7.82 -2.81
C PRO A 154 -1.26 8.11 -4.21
N PRO A 155 -0.06 7.60 -4.59
CA PRO A 155 0.46 7.78 -5.95
C PRO A 155 -0.43 7.21 -7.03
N GLY A 156 -1.09 6.07 -6.76
CA GLY A 156 -2.03 5.44 -7.67
C GLY A 156 -3.28 6.29 -7.87
N ARG A 157 -3.88 6.77 -6.79
CA ARG A 157 -5.06 7.66 -6.84
C ARG A 157 -4.75 8.96 -7.58
N ALA A 158 -3.63 9.61 -7.25
CA ALA A 158 -3.23 10.84 -7.92
C ALA A 158 -2.98 10.63 -9.43
N THR A 159 -2.36 9.50 -9.81
CA THR A 159 -2.11 9.19 -11.21
C THR A 159 -3.40 8.89 -11.96
N LEU A 160 -4.30 8.07 -11.40
CA LEU A 160 -5.58 7.76 -12.04
C LEU A 160 -6.44 9.02 -12.18
N ALA A 161 -6.54 9.83 -11.13
CA ALA A 161 -7.29 11.07 -11.16
C ALA A 161 -6.80 12.01 -12.26
N ARG A 162 -5.48 12.21 -12.36
CA ARG A 162 -4.88 13.00 -13.43
C ARG A 162 -5.19 12.42 -14.83
N TRP A 163 -5.12 11.10 -15.00
CA TRP A 163 -5.40 10.49 -16.30
C TRP A 163 -6.88 10.57 -16.72
N LEU A 164 -7.79 10.73 -15.77
CA LEU A 164 -9.20 10.91 -16.04
C LEU A 164 -9.54 12.34 -16.45
N VAL A 165 -8.76 13.32 -16.03
CA VAL A 165 -9.05 14.76 -16.29
C VAL A 165 -8.13 15.40 -17.33
N ASP A 166 -6.89 14.94 -17.42
CA ASP A 166 -5.90 15.51 -18.31
C ASP A 166 -5.79 14.68 -19.59
N PRO A 167 -6.05 15.26 -20.77
CA PRO A 167 -5.85 14.56 -22.03
C PRO A 167 -4.37 14.25 -22.22
N ALA A 168 -4.08 13.07 -22.79
CA ALA A 168 -2.73 12.66 -23.12
C ALA A 168 -2.49 12.72 -24.62
N GLU A 169 -1.23 12.85 -25.02
CA GLU A 169 -0.83 12.78 -26.43
C GLU A 169 -1.23 11.44 -27.06
N PRO A 170 -1.60 11.39 -28.35
CA PRO A 170 -2.07 10.18 -29.04
C PRO A 170 -1.13 9.00 -28.91
N GLN A 171 0.18 9.21 -28.96
CA GLN A 171 1.17 8.17 -28.78
C GLN A 171 1.14 7.57 -27.37
N GLU A 172 1.01 8.39 -26.34
CA GLU A 172 0.92 7.93 -24.96
C GLU A 172 -0.40 7.17 -24.70
N ILE A 173 -1.51 7.61 -25.33
CA ILE A 173 -2.79 6.88 -25.27
C ILE A 173 -2.62 5.48 -25.83
N ARG A 174 -2.03 5.33 -27.01
CA ARG A 174 -1.77 4.02 -27.64
C ARG A 174 -0.86 3.15 -26.78
N ARG A 175 0.17 3.71 -26.14
CA ARG A 175 1.06 3.00 -25.22
C ARG A 175 0.32 2.49 -23.98
N ARG A 176 -0.57 3.32 -23.42
CA ARG A 176 -1.42 2.91 -22.27
C ARG A 176 -2.41 1.83 -22.68
N GLN A 177 -3.07 1.96 -23.82
CA GLN A 177 -3.99 0.94 -24.34
C GLN A 177 -3.31 -0.42 -24.52
N ALA A 178 -2.10 -0.46 -25.10
CA ALA A 178 -1.31 -1.67 -25.23
C ALA A 178 -0.98 -2.31 -23.85
N ALA A 179 -0.61 -1.49 -22.88
CA ALA A 179 -0.32 -1.96 -21.52
C ALA A 179 -1.60 -2.47 -20.80
N VAL A 180 -2.73 -1.78 -20.96
CA VAL A 180 -4.03 -2.18 -20.42
C VAL A 180 -4.46 -3.53 -21.02
N ALA A 181 -4.38 -3.68 -22.34
CA ALA A 181 -4.71 -4.93 -23.04
C ALA A 181 -3.82 -6.09 -22.56
N ALA A 182 -2.52 -5.84 -22.39
CA ALA A 182 -1.58 -6.83 -21.89
C ALA A 182 -1.85 -7.22 -20.42
N LEU A 183 -2.36 -6.32 -19.56
CA LEU A 183 -2.66 -6.57 -18.16
C LEU A 183 -4.06 -7.17 -17.93
N ALA A 184 -5.00 -6.95 -18.84
CA ALA A 184 -6.40 -7.37 -18.67
C ALA A 184 -6.56 -8.87 -18.35
N PRO A 185 -5.87 -9.83 -18.99
CA PRO A 185 -6.02 -11.26 -18.69
C PRO A 185 -5.41 -11.67 -17.35
N HIS A 186 -4.52 -10.86 -16.76
CA HIS A 186 -3.77 -11.18 -15.55
C HIS A 186 -4.52 -10.86 -14.25
N VAL A 187 -5.76 -11.37 -14.10
CA VAL A 187 -6.64 -11.14 -12.94
C VAL A 187 -5.95 -11.43 -11.60
N GLY A 188 -5.17 -12.53 -11.52
CA GLY A 188 -4.47 -12.91 -10.30
C GLY A 188 -3.39 -11.90 -9.88
N PHE A 189 -2.71 -11.27 -10.85
CA PHE A 189 -1.77 -10.19 -10.58
C PHE A 189 -2.47 -8.96 -10.06
N ARG A 190 -3.51 -8.49 -10.76
CA ARG A 190 -4.25 -7.28 -10.43
C ARG A 190 -4.89 -7.36 -9.04
N GLN A 191 -5.58 -8.47 -8.73
CA GLN A 191 -6.20 -8.68 -7.42
C GLN A 191 -5.18 -8.80 -6.28
N ASP A 192 -4.03 -9.45 -6.51
CA ASP A 192 -3.00 -9.56 -5.47
C ASP A 192 -2.30 -8.21 -5.21
N LEU A 193 -2.06 -7.42 -6.26
CA LEU A 193 -1.54 -6.05 -6.12
C LEU A 193 -2.52 -5.17 -5.33
N GLU A 194 -3.79 -5.18 -5.70
CA GLU A 194 -4.85 -4.45 -5.02
C GLU A 194 -4.96 -4.82 -3.53
N VAL A 195 -4.96 -6.12 -3.21
CA VAL A 195 -5.04 -6.59 -1.82
C VAL A 195 -3.84 -6.15 -1.01
N ARG A 196 -2.62 -6.23 -1.56
CA ARG A 196 -1.40 -5.78 -0.88
C ARG A 196 -1.39 -4.26 -0.68
N ALA A 197 -1.85 -3.49 -1.66
CA ALA A 197 -1.98 -2.06 -1.57
C ALA A 197 -3.02 -1.63 -0.53
N ARG A 198 -4.20 -2.28 -0.48
CA ARG A 198 -5.20 -2.05 0.58
C ARG A 198 -4.71 -2.35 1.99
N GLN A 199 -3.74 -3.28 2.15
CA GLN A 199 -3.11 -3.56 3.46
C GLN A 199 -2.23 -2.41 3.98
N LEU A 200 -1.94 -1.38 3.18
CA LEU A 200 -1.32 -0.16 3.66
C LEU A 200 -2.23 0.58 4.65
N GLY A 201 -3.56 0.47 4.47
CA GLY A 201 -4.59 1.12 5.27
C GLY A 201 -5.21 2.32 4.56
N ASP A 202 -6.33 2.82 5.09
CA ASP A 202 -7.08 3.91 4.45
C ASP A 202 -6.41 5.28 4.64
N ASP A 203 -5.74 5.47 5.78
CA ASP A 203 -5.04 6.71 6.13
C ASP A 203 -3.55 6.66 5.76
N VAL A 204 -3.19 6.12 4.61
CA VAL A 204 -1.80 6.16 4.15
C VAL A 204 -1.42 7.61 3.86
N PRO A 205 -0.42 8.17 4.54
CA PRO A 205 0.00 9.53 4.26
C PRO A 205 0.61 9.63 2.85
N GLU A 206 0.51 10.83 2.29
CA GLU A 206 1.22 11.14 1.05
C GLU A 206 2.72 10.86 1.22
N PRO A 207 3.37 10.18 0.27
CA PRO A 207 4.77 9.80 0.39
C PRO A 207 5.73 10.99 0.29
N GLU A 208 5.23 12.20 0.05
CA GLU A 208 6.05 13.37 -0.28
C GLU A 208 7.07 13.73 0.79
N ARG A 209 6.73 13.60 2.08
CA ARG A 209 7.68 13.83 3.17
C ARG A 209 8.82 12.82 3.17
N PHE A 210 8.51 11.57 2.87
CA PHE A 210 9.50 10.49 2.73
C PHE A 210 10.35 10.71 1.47
N LEU A 211 9.73 11.08 0.35
CA LEU A 211 10.42 11.38 -0.91
C LEU A 211 11.35 12.59 -0.75
N ALA A 212 10.87 13.67 -0.15
CA ALA A 212 11.69 14.85 0.12
C ALA A 212 12.89 14.53 1.03
N TRP A 213 12.70 13.67 2.04
CA TRP A 213 13.82 13.19 2.85
C TRP A 213 14.77 12.32 2.03
N ALA A 214 14.27 11.40 1.21
CA ALA A 214 15.11 10.50 0.42
C ALA A 214 16.00 11.24 -0.59
N GLU A 215 15.50 12.35 -1.14
CA GLU A 215 16.17 13.19 -2.12
C GLU A 215 17.11 14.24 -1.49
N ALA A 216 16.94 14.54 -0.19
CA ALA A 216 17.74 15.52 0.52
C ALA A 216 19.17 15.03 0.76
N GLU A 217 20.05 15.96 1.08
CA GLU A 217 21.40 15.63 1.50
C GLU A 217 21.42 14.98 2.89
N PRO A 218 22.26 13.94 3.11
CA PRO A 218 22.41 13.32 4.41
C PRO A 218 22.83 14.32 5.48
N TRP A 219 22.12 14.38 6.60
CA TRP A 219 22.36 15.33 7.69
C TRP A 219 23.73 15.15 8.37
N LEU A 220 24.23 13.90 8.49
CA LEU A 220 25.55 13.57 9.04
C LEU A 220 26.69 13.95 8.08
N ALA A 221 26.42 14.20 6.79
CA ALA A 221 27.45 14.57 5.82
C ALA A 221 28.20 15.85 6.25
N GLY A 222 27.46 16.86 6.74
CA GLY A 222 28.00 18.11 7.27
C GLY A 222 28.57 18.03 8.70
N ARG A 223 28.45 16.87 9.39
CA ARG A 223 28.78 16.72 10.84
C ARG A 223 29.81 15.64 11.06
N ARG A 224 30.99 15.83 10.45
CA ARG A 224 32.11 14.86 10.55
C ARG A 224 32.50 14.55 11.99
N TRP A 225 32.49 15.57 12.87
CA TRP A 225 32.81 15.40 14.27
C TRP A 225 31.89 14.36 14.96
N LEU A 226 30.60 14.38 14.68
CA LEU A 226 29.64 13.44 15.30
C LEU A 226 29.89 11.99 14.84
N ARG A 227 30.26 11.81 13.56
CA ARG A 227 30.67 10.49 13.04
C ARG A 227 31.93 9.96 13.71
N VAL A 228 32.91 10.82 13.97
CA VAL A 228 34.13 10.46 14.70
C VAL A 228 33.78 10.18 16.16
N ALA A 229 33.04 11.07 16.82
CA ALA A 229 32.63 10.92 18.20
C ALA A 229 31.87 9.62 18.45
N ALA A 230 31.00 9.21 17.52
CA ALA A 230 30.25 7.96 17.62
C ALA A 230 31.11 6.70 17.72
N TRP A 231 32.35 6.74 17.26
CA TRP A 231 33.32 5.65 17.42
C TRP A 231 34.31 5.92 18.54
N ALA A 232 34.86 7.13 18.61
CA ALA A 232 35.91 7.48 19.54
C ALA A 232 35.44 7.44 21.00
N LEU A 233 34.26 8.01 21.29
CA LEU A 233 33.75 8.09 22.67
C LEU A 233 33.42 6.71 23.26
N PRO A 234 32.74 5.79 22.59
CA PRO A 234 32.54 4.42 23.09
C PRO A 234 33.87 3.66 23.28
N LEU A 235 34.85 3.81 22.37
CA LEU A 235 36.16 3.17 22.49
C LEU A 235 36.93 3.70 23.69
N VAL A 236 36.94 5.02 23.93
CA VAL A 236 37.54 5.64 25.12
C VAL A 236 36.86 5.11 26.40
N SER A 237 35.52 5.07 26.42
CA SER A 237 34.79 4.53 27.57
C SER A 237 35.12 3.07 27.85
N LEU A 238 35.26 2.25 26.79
CA LEU A 238 35.64 0.84 26.93
C LEU A 238 37.08 0.70 27.42
N GLY A 239 38.01 1.52 26.92
CA GLY A 239 39.40 1.55 27.37
C GLY A 239 39.53 1.97 28.84
N LEU A 240 38.79 3.00 29.27
CA LEU A 240 38.76 3.44 30.67
C LEU A 240 38.12 2.37 31.57
N LEU A 241 37.10 1.66 31.11
CA LEU A 241 36.54 0.53 31.85
C LEU A 241 37.54 -0.60 32.03
N ALA A 242 38.24 -0.98 30.94
CA ALA A 242 39.28 -2.00 30.99
C ALA A 242 40.43 -1.60 31.94
N GLY A 243 40.86 -0.35 31.87
CA GLY A 243 41.87 0.20 32.78
C GLY A 243 41.41 0.23 34.24
N ALA A 244 40.13 0.53 34.49
CA ALA A 244 39.57 0.51 35.84
C ALA A 244 39.45 -0.90 36.40
N VAL A 245 39.04 -1.88 35.56
CA VAL A 245 39.01 -3.30 35.96
C VAL A 245 40.42 -3.86 36.24
N ALA A 246 41.43 -3.33 35.54
CA ALA A 246 42.86 -3.68 35.76
C ALA A 246 43.53 -2.88 36.90
N ASP A 247 42.77 -2.07 37.65
CA ASP A 247 43.26 -1.17 38.71
C ASP A 247 44.31 -0.15 38.24
N LEU A 248 44.39 0.14 36.92
CA LEU A 248 45.31 1.12 36.34
C LEU A 248 44.80 2.55 36.44
N VAL A 249 43.47 2.74 36.44
CA VAL A 249 42.83 4.06 36.53
C VAL A 249 41.59 4.00 37.43
N PRO A 250 41.29 5.07 38.20
CA PRO A 250 40.07 5.12 39.02
C PRO A 250 38.77 5.08 38.20
N TYR A 251 37.74 4.38 38.67
CA TYR A 251 36.40 4.26 38.03
C TYR A 251 35.74 5.60 37.74
N ARG A 252 36.07 6.68 38.48
CA ARG A 252 35.52 8.04 38.23
C ARG A 252 35.76 8.53 36.81
N TYR A 253 36.90 8.16 36.16
CA TYR A 253 37.16 8.55 34.78
C TYR A 253 36.27 7.85 33.79
N TRP A 254 35.95 6.55 34.05
CA TRP A 254 34.98 5.82 33.26
C TRP A 254 33.59 6.41 33.41
N PHE A 255 33.09 6.69 34.64
CA PHE A 255 31.83 7.37 34.84
C PHE A 255 31.80 8.74 34.19
N GLY A 256 32.88 9.51 34.22
CA GLY A 256 33.01 10.77 33.50
C GLY A 256 32.83 10.62 31.98
N SER A 257 33.41 9.56 31.40
CA SER A 257 33.26 9.28 29.96
C SER A 257 31.81 8.92 29.58
N LEU A 258 31.08 8.18 30.43
CA LEU A 258 29.67 7.89 30.22
C LEU A 258 28.81 9.16 30.27
N LEU A 259 29.13 10.11 31.17
CA LEU A 259 28.44 11.40 31.22
C LEU A 259 28.66 12.22 29.95
N VAL A 260 29.84 12.16 29.35
CA VAL A 260 30.12 12.80 28.05
C VAL A 260 29.29 12.15 26.96
N ASN A 261 29.28 10.82 26.87
CA ASN A 261 28.42 10.09 25.89
C ASN A 261 26.95 10.45 26.03
N LEU A 262 26.44 10.44 27.26
CA LEU A 262 25.06 10.77 27.57
C LEU A 262 24.73 12.24 27.20
N SER A 263 25.66 13.16 27.44
CA SER A 263 25.52 14.58 27.07
C SER A 263 25.41 14.75 25.55
N VAL A 264 26.25 14.04 24.77
CA VAL A 264 26.20 14.06 23.31
C VAL A 264 24.89 13.42 22.82
N SER A 265 24.48 12.29 23.36
CA SER A 265 23.21 11.65 23.05
C SER A 265 22.03 12.59 23.32
N PHE A 266 21.94 13.14 24.50
CA PHE A 266 20.84 14.00 24.92
C PHE A 266 20.73 15.28 24.08
N THR A 267 21.86 15.94 23.76
CA THR A 267 21.86 17.15 22.93
C THR A 267 21.39 16.89 21.50
N GLN A 268 21.64 15.70 20.96
CA GLN A 268 21.24 15.33 19.60
C GLN A 268 19.85 14.68 19.53
N ARG A 269 19.30 14.22 20.64
CA ARG A 269 18.07 13.40 20.74
C ARG A 269 16.88 13.98 19.96
N LYS A 270 16.56 15.25 20.17
CA LYS A 270 15.44 15.92 19.49
C LYS A 270 15.59 15.93 17.97
N THR A 271 16.81 16.22 17.50
CA THR A 271 17.12 16.26 16.06
C THR A 271 17.05 14.89 15.44
N LEU A 272 17.66 13.88 16.08
CA LEU A 272 17.66 12.49 15.60
C LEU A 272 16.25 11.92 15.54
N TYR A 273 15.42 12.16 16.55
CA TYR A 273 14.02 11.71 16.57
C TYR A 273 13.21 12.38 15.46
N GLY A 274 13.44 13.66 15.18
CA GLY A 274 12.81 14.36 14.06
C GLY A 274 13.22 13.79 12.70
N LEU A 275 14.46 13.36 12.54
CA LEU A 275 14.94 12.70 11.32
C LEU A 275 14.32 11.31 11.15
N PHE A 276 14.30 10.49 12.20
CA PHE A 276 13.67 9.17 12.15
C PHE A 276 12.17 9.26 11.83
N ALA A 277 11.46 10.26 12.37
CA ALA A 277 10.04 10.48 12.10
C ALA A 277 9.75 10.86 10.63
N ARG A 278 10.72 11.42 9.91
CA ARG A 278 10.58 11.71 8.47
C ARG A 278 10.70 10.46 7.60
N VAL A 279 11.48 9.48 8.05
CA VAL A 279 11.72 8.23 7.31
C VAL A 279 10.53 7.27 7.45
N SER A 280 9.94 7.20 8.63
CA SER A 280 8.76 6.35 8.87
C SER A 280 7.78 7.07 9.78
N GLN A 281 6.63 7.40 9.23
CA GLN A 281 5.54 8.05 9.97
C GLN A 281 4.74 7.06 10.81
N ARG A 282 4.69 5.77 10.41
CA ARG A 282 3.97 4.69 11.09
C ARG A 282 4.80 3.40 11.10
N GLN A 283 4.79 2.70 12.24
CA GLN A 283 5.45 1.38 12.35
C GLN A 283 4.96 0.41 11.28
N GLY A 284 5.90 -0.23 10.58
CA GLY A 284 5.63 -1.27 9.59
C GLY A 284 5.11 -0.78 8.23
N GLU A 285 4.97 0.52 7.99
CA GLU A 285 4.53 1.08 6.70
C GLU A 285 5.49 0.69 5.57
N LEU A 286 6.79 0.92 5.75
CA LEU A 286 7.82 0.54 4.78
C LEU A 286 7.79 -0.96 4.45
N GLY A 287 7.62 -1.83 5.45
CA GLY A 287 7.50 -3.26 5.22
C GLY A 287 6.23 -3.66 4.46
N ARG A 288 5.16 -2.86 4.56
CA ARG A 288 3.96 -3.05 3.72
C ARG A 288 4.23 -2.63 2.28
N TYR A 289 4.89 -1.47 2.06
CA TYR A 289 5.32 -1.06 0.71
C TYR A 289 6.29 -2.06 0.08
N ALA A 290 7.23 -2.64 0.82
CA ALA A 290 8.12 -3.68 0.31
C ALA A 290 7.34 -4.86 -0.29
N ARG A 291 6.24 -5.29 0.36
CA ARG A 291 5.37 -6.36 -0.17
C ARG A 291 4.58 -5.94 -1.42
N VAL A 292 4.23 -4.67 -1.55
CA VAL A 292 3.62 -4.14 -2.77
C VAL A 292 4.63 -4.15 -3.90
N PHE A 293 5.85 -3.66 -3.67
CA PHE A 293 6.94 -3.67 -4.65
C PHE A 293 7.35 -5.09 -5.05
N GLU A 294 7.41 -6.04 -4.10
CA GLU A 294 7.66 -7.47 -4.41
C GLU A 294 6.66 -8.02 -5.43
N ARG A 295 5.38 -7.56 -5.36
CA ARG A 295 4.39 -7.94 -6.35
C ARG A 295 4.58 -7.21 -7.67
N LEU A 296 4.95 -5.95 -7.60
CA LEU A 296 5.17 -5.08 -8.75
C LEU A 296 6.37 -5.55 -9.60
N GLU A 297 7.43 -6.05 -8.98
CA GLU A 297 8.60 -6.63 -9.67
C GLU A 297 8.26 -7.83 -10.54
N ARG A 298 7.14 -8.51 -10.24
CA ARG A 298 6.61 -9.64 -11.03
C ARG A 298 5.51 -9.17 -12.00
N LEU A 299 5.63 -7.95 -12.52
CA LEU A 299 4.68 -7.35 -13.46
C LEU A 299 4.57 -8.20 -14.73
N PRO A 300 3.39 -8.77 -15.03
CA PRO A 300 3.18 -9.61 -16.20
C PRO A 300 2.84 -8.78 -17.45
N GLY A 301 2.73 -9.45 -18.58
CA GLY A 301 2.35 -8.86 -19.86
C GLY A 301 3.56 -8.36 -20.65
N ALA A 302 3.38 -8.23 -21.95
CA ALA A 302 4.39 -7.72 -22.88
C ALA A 302 3.86 -6.46 -23.56
N ALA A 303 4.39 -5.32 -23.19
CA ALA A 303 4.10 -4.03 -23.81
C ALA A 303 5.26 -3.07 -23.48
N PRO A 304 5.61 -2.14 -24.39
CA PRO A 304 6.76 -1.24 -24.20
C PRO A 304 6.75 -0.51 -22.85
N TRP A 305 5.58 -0.04 -22.45
CA TRP A 305 5.41 0.65 -21.17
C TRP A 305 5.68 -0.28 -19.95
N LEU A 306 5.25 -1.55 -20.01
CA LEU A 306 5.47 -2.53 -18.95
C LEU A 306 6.93 -2.95 -18.88
N ASP A 307 7.63 -3.01 -20.02
CA ASP A 307 9.07 -3.28 -20.10
C ASP A 307 9.88 -2.17 -19.43
N GLU A 308 9.54 -0.89 -19.72
CA GLU A 308 10.14 0.26 -19.05
C GLU A 308 9.89 0.25 -17.53
N ALA A 309 8.67 -0.10 -17.11
CA ALA A 309 8.35 -0.20 -15.69
C ALA A 309 9.20 -1.29 -15.01
N ARG A 310 9.35 -2.46 -15.64
CA ARG A 310 10.23 -3.53 -15.14
C ARG A 310 11.69 -3.09 -15.06
N ALA A 311 12.18 -2.40 -16.07
CA ALA A 311 13.55 -1.87 -16.06
C ALA A 311 13.79 -0.87 -14.92
N ARG A 312 12.81 0.00 -14.61
CA ARG A 312 12.90 0.95 -13.50
C ARG A 312 12.87 0.26 -12.13
N LEU A 313 12.14 -0.85 -12.02
CA LEU A 313 12.03 -1.63 -10.77
C LEU A 313 13.20 -2.61 -10.60
N GLY A 314 13.77 -3.09 -11.72
CA GLY A 314 14.79 -4.15 -11.71
C GLY A 314 16.22 -3.70 -11.58
N GLY A 315 16.57 -2.41 -11.65
CA GLY A 315 17.90 -1.75 -11.56
C GLY A 315 19.15 -2.64 -11.47
N THR A 316 20.33 -2.10 -11.68
CA THR A 316 21.59 -2.81 -11.48
C THR A 316 21.87 -3.03 -10.00
N GLY A 317 21.46 -4.18 -9.43
CA GLY A 317 21.71 -4.49 -8.02
C GLY A 317 20.54 -5.14 -7.30
N ALA A 318 20.27 -4.72 -6.07
CA ALA A 318 19.14 -5.22 -5.29
C ALA A 318 17.79 -4.75 -5.87
N THR A 319 16.76 -5.59 -5.71
CA THR A 319 15.39 -5.25 -6.12
C THR A 319 14.83 -4.13 -5.25
N VAL A 320 13.81 -3.41 -5.75
CA VAL A 320 13.14 -2.33 -4.99
C VAL A 320 12.57 -2.85 -3.67
N SER A 321 11.94 -4.01 -3.70
CA SER A 321 11.40 -4.64 -2.48
C SER A 321 12.50 -4.93 -1.46
N ALA A 322 13.66 -5.41 -1.88
CA ALA A 322 14.79 -5.67 -0.99
C ALA A 322 15.37 -4.37 -0.42
N GLU A 323 15.48 -3.30 -1.23
CA GLU A 323 15.95 -2.00 -0.75
C GLU A 323 14.98 -1.38 0.26
N VAL A 324 13.67 -1.44 0.02
CA VAL A 324 12.66 -0.94 0.96
C VAL A 324 12.62 -1.79 2.23
N GLU A 325 12.75 -3.13 2.13
CA GLU A 325 12.84 -4.01 3.29
C GLU A 325 14.10 -3.76 4.11
N ARG A 326 15.23 -3.50 3.45
CA ARG A 326 16.48 -3.10 4.11
C ARG A 326 16.30 -1.80 4.90
N LEU A 327 15.66 -0.78 4.29
CA LEU A 327 15.36 0.46 5.00
C LEU A 327 14.41 0.20 6.17
N HIS A 328 13.37 -0.62 5.98
CA HIS A 328 12.47 -1.02 7.05
C HIS A 328 13.21 -1.65 8.23
N GLY A 329 14.14 -2.56 7.96
CA GLY A 329 14.98 -3.17 8.99
C GLY A 329 15.86 -2.14 9.72
N LEU A 330 16.44 -1.19 9.00
CA LEU A 330 17.25 -0.12 9.60
C LEU A 330 16.42 0.82 10.48
N VAL A 331 15.20 1.18 10.03
CA VAL A 331 14.27 1.99 10.82
C VAL A 331 13.81 1.22 12.06
N GLY A 332 13.59 -0.09 11.96
CA GLY A 332 13.28 -0.95 13.09
C GLY A 332 14.35 -0.94 14.19
N LEU A 333 15.64 -0.72 13.85
CA LEU A 333 16.69 -0.54 14.85
C LEU A 333 16.53 0.76 15.66
N SER A 334 15.91 1.79 15.09
CA SER A 334 15.61 3.03 15.81
C SER A 334 14.45 2.87 16.80
N ASP A 335 13.65 1.81 16.70
CA ASP A 335 12.52 1.54 17.61
C ASP A 335 12.99 1.12 19.00
N LEU A 336 14.29 0.79 19.18
CA LEU A 336 14.91 0.59 20.50
C LEU A 336 14.68 1.79 21.41
N ARG A 337 14.55 3.01 20.86
CA ARG A 337 14.25 4.27 21.59
C ARG A 337 12.96 4.23 22.42
N PHE A 338 12.05 3.29 22.13
CA PHE A 338 10.84 3.06 22.92
C PHE A 338 11.02 1.99 24.02
N SER A 339 12.23 1.44 24.15
CA SER A 339 12.59 0.48 25.16
C SER A 339 13.23 1.14 26.37
N MET A 340 13.01 0.60 27.57
CA MET A 340 13.66 1.08 28.81
C MET A 340 15.19 0.94 28.78
N VAL A 341 15.74 0.08 27.92
CA VAL A 341 17.19 -0.12 27.81
C VAL A 341 17.86 0.84 26.82
N HIS A 342 17.10 1.65 26.09
CA HIS A 342 17.63 2.54 25.07
C HIS A 342 18.66 3.53 25.61
N ASP A 343 18.31 4.25 26.68
CA ASP A 343 19.19 5.31 27.23
C ASP A 343 20.52 4.70 27.74
N VAL A 344 20.47 3.46 28.23
CA VAL A 344 21.68 2.73 28.62
C VAL A 344 22.53 2.38 27.40
N VAL A 345 21.93 1.77 26.37
CA VAL A 345 22.63 1.39 25.14
C VAL A 345 23.21 2.62 24.44
N ASP A 346 22.44 3.72 24.38
CA ASP A 346 22.86 4.95 23.71
C ASP A 346 23.96 5.68 24.49
N ALA A 347 23.92 5.66 25.83
CA ALA A 347 25.01 6.17 26.67
C ALA A 347 26.31 5.39 26.48
N PHE A 348 26.25 4.08 26.22
CA PHE A 348 27.45 3.26 26.00
C PHE A 348 28.02 3.37 24.59
N CYS A 349 27.17 3.44 23.54
CA CYS A 349 27.62 3.28 22.16
C CYS A 349 27.10 4.31 21.16
N LEU A 350 26.40 5.38 21.60
CA LEU A 350 25.78 6.38 20.71
C LEU A 350 24.96 5.71 19.59
N TRP A 351 24.10 4.77 20.00
CA TRP A 351 23.34 3.88 19.11
C TRP A 351 22.58 4.61 18.03
N ASP A 352 21.88 5.69 18.37
CA ASP A 352 21.06 6.47 17.43
C ASP A 352 21.90 7.08 16.30
N VAL A 353 23.12 7.50 16.56
CA VAL A 353 24.04 8.02 15.55
C VAL A 353 24.47 6.91 14.58
N HIS A 354 24.75 5.72 15.10
CA HIS A 354 25.10 4.56 14.26
C HIS A 354 23.92 4.09 13.38
N VAL A 355 22.70 4.10 13.92
CA VAL A 355 21.49 3.77 13.16
C VAL A 355 21.28 4.82 12.08
N LEU A 356 21.33 6.13 12.41
CA LEU A 356 21.17 7.19 11.43
C LEU A 356 22.23 7.09 10.31
N ARG A 357 23.49 6.82 10.64
CA ARG A 357 24.55 6.64 9.65
C ARG A 357 24.23 5.55 8.63
N ARG A 358 23.63 4.43 9.08
CA ARG A 358 23.21 3.33 8.19
C ARG A 358 22.03 3.73 7.31
N ILE A 359 21.07 4.46 7.87
CA ILE A 359 19.89 4.98 7.14
C ILE A 359 20.35 5.99 6.08
N GLU A 360 21.27 6.90 6.40
CA GLU A 360 21.79 7.87 5.45
C GLU A 360 22.72 7.23 4.39
N ALA A 361 23.42 6.16 4.71
CA ALA A 361 24.14 5.38 3.70
C ALA A 361 23.19 4.75 2.68
N TRP A 362 22.03 4.27 3.13
CA TRP A 362 20.96 3.82 2.24
C TRP A 362 20.39 4.99 1.42
N GLN A 363 20.12 6.12 2.05
CA GLN A 363 19.65 7.35 1.39
C GLN A 363 20.58 7.78 0.26
N ALA A 364 21.89 7.83 0.51
CA ALA A 364 22.90 8.18 -0.49
C ALA A 364 22.94 7.20 -1.67
N ALA A 365 22.70 5.91 -1.43
CA ALA A 365 22.75 4.85 -2.44
C ALA A 365 21.46 4.74 -3.27
N ALA A 366 20.30 4.89 -2.64
CA ALA A 366 18.99 4.60 -3.24
C ALA A 366 18.07 5.82 -3.36
N GLY A 367 18.27 6.85 -2.55
CA GLY A 367 17.32 7.96 -2.37
C GLY A 367 16.83 8.62 -3.64
N ARG A 368 17.72 8.92 -4.59
CA ARG A 368 17.36 9.54 -5.89
C ARG A 368 16.45 8.68 -6.78
N ARG A 369 16.41 7.36 -6.55
CA ARG A 369 15.58 6.43 -7.33
C ARG A 369 14.17 6.24 -6.76
N VAL A 370 13.99 6.61 -5.50
CA VAL A 370 12.74 6.31 -4.74
C VAL A 370 11.52 6.94 -5.39
N ARG A 371 11.61 8.21 -5.82
CA ARG A 371 10.49 8.90 -6.52
C ARG A 371 10.06 8.12 -7.76
N GLY A 372 10.99 7.67 -8.59
CA GLY A 372 10.69 6.85 -9.77
C GLY A 372 10.02 5.52 -9.43
N TRP A 373 10.31 4.92 -8.28
CA TRP A 373 9.62 3.71 -7.82
C TRP A 373 8.15 3.97 -7.48
N PHE A 374 7.88 5.05 -6.73
CA PHE A 374 6.51 5.43 -6.37
C PHE A 374 5.70 5.91 -7.56
N GLU A 375 6.30 6.64 -8.49
CA GLU A 375 5.66 7.00 -9.76
C GLU A 375 5.31 5.76 -10.59
N THR A 376 6.23 4.79 -10.67
CA THR A 376 5.98 3.52 -11.37
C THR A 376 4.85 2.74 -10.71
N LEU A 377 4.82 2.67 -9.37
CA LEU A 377 3.72 2.07 -8.61
C LEU A 377 2.39 2.75 -8.97
N GLY A 378 2.34 4.08 -8.89
CA GLY A 378 1.13 4.85 -9.19
C GLY A 378 0.59 4.60 -10.59
N ARG A 379 1.48 4.59 -11.58
CA ARG A 379 1.12 4.33 -12.99
C ARG A 379 0.63 2.88 -13.18
N VAL A 380 1.28 1.89 -12.57
CA VAL A 380 0.84 0.48 -12.69
C VAL A 380 -0.52 0.28 -12.02
N GLU A 381 -0.78 0.91 -10.87
CA GLU A 381 -2.11 0.83 -10.24
C GLU A 381 -3.19 1.45 -11.15
N ALA A 382 -2.93 2.62 -11.75
CA ALA A 382 -3.85 3.24 -12.71
C ALA A 382 -4.09 2.33 -13.93
N LEU A 383 -3.04 1.72 -14.50
CA LEU A 383 -3.17 0.75 -15.60
C LEU A 383 -3.96 -0.49 -15.17
N THR A 384 -3.78 -1.00 -13.96
CA THR A 384 -4.53 -2.16 -13.46
C THR A 384 -6.00 -1.85 -13.23
N ALA A 385 -6.34 -0.61 -12.86
CA ALA A 385 -7.72 -0.15 -12.76
C ALA A 385 -8.40 -0.09 -14.15
N LEU A 386 -7.71 0.45 -15.15
CA LEU A 386 -8.20 0.43 -16.54
C LEU A 386 -8.28 -1.00 -17.10
N ALA A 387 -7.29 -1.86 -16.78
CA ALA A 387 -7.28 -3.26 -17.19
C ALA A 387 -8.39 -4.08 -16.52
N LEU A 388 -8.88 -3.66 -15.34
CA LEU A 388 -10.04 -4.23 -14.72
C LEU A 388 -11.29 -4.01 -15.59
N LEU A 389 -11.50 -2.78 -16.07
CA LEU A 389 -12.61 -2.44 -16.95
C LEU A 389 -12.53 -3.22 -18.28
N ALA A 390 -11.36 -3.27 -18.90
CA ALA A 390 -11.15 -4.03 -20.14
C ALA A 390 -11.41 -5.54 -19.97
N HIS A 391 -11.14 -6.08 -18.77
CA HIS A 391 -11.46 -7.48 -18.44
C HIS A 391 -12.96 -7.69 -18.20
N ASP A 392 -13.61 -6.76 -17.50
CA ASP A 392 -15.02 -6.88 -17.09
C ASP A 392 -15.97 -6.61 -18.26
N GLU A 393 -15.55 -5.81 -19.23
CA GLU A 393 -16.34 -5.42 -20.41
C GLU A 393 -15.54 -5.73 -21.71
N PRO A 394 -15.34 -7.01 -22.06
CA PRO A 394 -14.48 -7.40 -23.18
C PRO A 394 -15.03 -6.99 -24.55
N GLU A 395 -16.33 -6.68 -24.63
CA GLU A 395 -16.98 -6.20 -25.85
C GLU A 395 -16.78 -4.71 -26.09
N TRP A 396 -16.26 -3.97 -25.10
CA TRP A 396 -15.99 -2.54 -25.28
C TRP A 396 -14.72 -2.33 -26.09
N ALA A 397 -14.84 -1.45 -27.08
CA ALA A 397 -13.72 -1.12 -27.95
C ALA A 397 -12.73 -0.16 -27.26
N PHE A 398 -11.44 -0.37 -27.49
CA PHE A 398 -10.46 0.69 -27.28
C PHE A 398 -10.64 1.75 -28.35
N PRO A 399 -10.72 3.04 -28.02
CA PRO A 399 -10.87 4.10 -29.01
C PRO A 399 -9.62 4.18 -29.89
N THR A 400 -9.83 4.35 -31.19
CA THR A 400 -8.75 4.70 -32.13
C THR A 400 -8.54 6.22 -32.07
N VAL A 401 -7.34 6.65 -31.75
CA VAL A 401 -6.99 8.06 -31.71
C VAL A 401 -6.32 8.44 -33.04
N SER A 402 -7.01 9.30 -33.84
CA SER A 402 -6.50 9.83 -35.08
C SER A 402 -5.65 11.06 -34.81
N GLU A 403 -4.63 11.27 -35.65
CA GLU A 403 -3.81 12.47 -35.70
C GLU A 403 -4.21 13.37 -36.89
N GLU A 404 -5.34 13.07 -37.55
CA GLU A 404 -5.86 13.84 -38.67
C GLU A 404 -6.26 15.26 -38.26
N ALA A 405 -6.20 16.18 -39.22
CA ALA A 405 -6.33 17.62 -38.99
C ALA A 405 -7.71 18.08 -38.49
N ALA A 406 -8.75 17.27 -38.65
CA ALA A 406 -10.11 17.61 -38.19
C ALA A 406 -10.58 16.72 -37.06
N PRO A 407 -10.71 17.24 -35.82
CA PRO A 407 -11.26 16.48 -34.70
C PRO A 407 -12.68 16.00 -35.02
N GLU A 408 -12.89 14.69 -34.87
CA GLU A 408 -14.18 14.05 -35.06
C GLU A 408 -14.37 12.94 -34.05
N LEU A 409 -15.57 12.81 -33.47
CA LEU A 409 -15.98 11.68 -32.68
C LEU A 409 -16.94 10.80 -33.45
N ARG A 410 -16.57 9.56 -33.77
CA ARG A 410 -17.46 8.54 -34.33
C ARG A 410 -17.51 7.34 -33.43
N ALA A 411 -18.68 6.94 -33.03
CA ALA A 411 -18.89 5.75 -32.20
C ALA A 411 -20.08 4.94 -32.70
N ARG A 412 -19.92 3.62 -32.72
CA ARG A 412 -21.00 2.67 -32.94
C ARG A 412 -21.38 2.02 -31.61
N ALA A 413 -22.70 1.88 -31.40
CA ALA A 413 -23.24 1.31 -30.17
C ALA A 413 -22.68 1.96 -28.90
N LEU A 414 -22.55 3.29 -28.88
CA LEU A 414 -22.11 4.05 -27.72
C LEU A 414 -23.17 3.98 -26.64
N ALA A 415 -22.77 3.62 -25.42
CA ALA A 415 -23.64 3.58 -24.26
C ALA A 415 -22.94 4.15 -23.04
N HIS A 416 -23.71 4.66 -22.08
CA HIS A 416 -23.15 5.21 -20.85
C HIS A 416 -22.53 4.11 -19.98
N PRO A 417 -21.26 4.21 -19.54
CA PRO A 417 -20.55 3.15 -18.85
C PRO A 417 -21.11 2.83 -17.47
N LEU A 418 -21.76 3.80 -16.81
CA LEU A 418 -22.30 3.66 -15.46
C LEU A 418 -23.71 3.03 -15.42
N LEU A 419 -24.33 2.85 -16.59
CA LEU A 419 -25.61 2.15 -16.68
C LEU A 419 -25.43 0.64 -16.63
N PRO A 420 -26.46 -0.10 -16.16
CA PRO A 420 -26.45 -1.57 -16.15
C PRO A 420 -26.23 -2.19 -17.54
N PRO A 421 -25.89 -3.48 -17.63
CA PRO A 421 -25.58 -4.15 -18.89
C PRO A 421 -26.72 -4.20 -19.93
N ASP A 422 -27.97 -3.98 -19.51
CA ASP A 422 -29.19 -3.94 -20.36
C ASP A 422 -29.44 -2.55 -20.97
N ARG A 423 -28.49 -1.62 -20.85
CA ARG A 423 -28.57 -0.27 -21.42
C ARG A 423 -28.76 -0.28 -22.94
N VAL A 424 -29.44 0.73 -23.44
CA VAL A 424 -29.60 0.98 -24.87
C VAL A 424 -28.38 1.72 -25.39
N ALA A 425 -27.81 1.21 -26.47
CA ALA A 425 -26.65 1.82 -27.14
C ALA A 425 -27.10 2.49 -28.45
N ASN A 426 -26.45 3.59 -28.84
CA ASN A 426 -26.72 4.37 -30.02
C ASN A 426 -25.47 4.66 -30.83
N ASP A 427 -25.61 4.80 -32.15
CA ASP A 427 -24.55 5.30 -33.00
C ASP A 427 -24.48 6.83 -32.88
N VAL A 428 -23.26 7.36 -32.74
CA VAL A 428 -23.04 8.80 -32.53
C VAL A 428 -21.91 9.28 -33.46
N GLY A 429 -22.14 10.43 -34.11
CA GLY A 429 -21.12 11.14 -34.84
C GLY A 429 -21.18 12.62 -34.50
N VAL A 430 -20.05 13.21 -34.13
CA VAL A 430 -19.89 14.67 -33.89
C VAL A 430 -18.57 15.12 -34.50
N GLY A 431 -18.63 16.12 -35.37
CA GLY A 431 -17.50 16.69 -36.07
C GLY A 431 -17.93 17.20 -37.43
N PRO A 432 -17.16 18.07 -38.08
CA PRO A 432 -15.90 18.73 -37.70
C PRO A 432 -16.08 19.76 -36.57
N PRO A 433 -15.01 20.46 -36.11
CA PRO A 433 -15.11 21.52 -35.11
C PRO A 433 -16.15 22.58 -35.49
N GLY A 434 -16.94 23.02 -34.49
CA GLY A 434 -18.07 23.93 -34.69
C GLY A 434 -19.42 23.21 -34.89
N SER A 435 -19.43 21.90 -35.10
CA SER A 435 -20.68 21.11 -35.08
C SER A 435 -21.08 20.71 -33.65
N PHE A 436 -22.37 20.52 -33.47
CA PHE A 436 -22.92 20.03 -32.19
C PHE A 436 -24.06 19.02 -32.46
N LEU A 437 -24.27 18.14 -31.52
CA LEU A 437 -25.39 17.18 -31.54
C LEU A 437 -26.47 17.68 -30.60
N LEU A 438 -27.64 18.00 -31.11
CA LEU A 438 -28.81 18.37 -30.32
C LEU A 438 -29.68 17.13 -30.10
N VAL A 439 -29.75 16.65 -28.87
CA VAL A 439 -30.63 15.54 -28.48
C VAL A 439 -31.93 16.11 -27.93
N THR A 440 -33.03 15.88 -28.64
CA THR A 440 -34.38 16.32 -28.25
C THR A 440 -35.27 15.10 -27.99
N GLY A 441 -36.20 15.22 -27.07
CA GLY A 441 -37.15 14.13 -26.74
C GLY A 441 -37.94 14.41 -25.46
N SER A 442 -39.01 13.65 -25.24
CA SER A 442 -39.75 13.69 -23.96
C SER A 442 -38.91 13.06 -22.84
N ASN A 443 -39.17 13.41 -21.58
CA ASN A 443 -38.47 12.85 -20.42
C ASN A 443 -38.51 11.31 -20.32
N MET A 444 -39.48 10.68 -21.04
CA MET A 444 -39.64 9.23 -21.06
C MET A 444 -38.83 8.51 -22.15
N SER A 445 -38.16 9.23 -23.05
CA SER A 445 -37.46 8.69 -24.23
C SER A 445 -35.92 8.59 -24.05
N GLY A 446 -35.45 8.43 -22.82
CA GLY A 446 -34.01 8.28 -22.53
C GLY A 446 -33.26 9.58 -22.24
N ARG A 447 -33.88 10.77 -22.38
CA ARG A 447 -33.31 12.07 -22.07
C ARG A 447 -33.04 12.25 -20.57
N SER A 448 -33.89 11.66 -19.71
CA SER A 448 -33.80 11.72 -18.26
C SER A 448 -32.56 11.04 -17.68
N VAL A 449 -31.95 10.10 -18.37
CA VAL A 449 -30.72 9.42 -17.89
C VAL A 449 -29.56 10.41 -17.77
N TRP A 450 -29.58 11.52 -18.50
CA TRP A 450 -28.57 12.58 -18.45
C TRP A 450 -28.90 13.66 -17.41
N HIS A 451 -30.15 13.77 -16.95
CA HIS A 451 -30.61 14.85 -16.07
C HIS A 451 -31.05 14.40 -14.66
N GLU A 452 -31.44 13.17 -14.45
CA GLU A 452 -32.11 12.73 -13.21
C GLU A 452 -31.19 12.63 -11.98
N ARG A 453 -29.87 12.73 -12.15
CA ARG A 453 -28.96 12.72 -11.00
C ARG A 453 -28.75 14.07 -10.30
N ARG A 454 -29.33 15.16 -10.77
CA ARG A 454 -29.31 16.46 -10.07
C ARG A 454 -30.29 16.55 -8.88
N GLY A 455 -31.17 15.58 -8.66
CA GLY A 455 -32.28 15.67 -7.73
C GLY A 455 -32.20 14.92 -6.40
N ALA A 456 -31.17 14.09 -6.16
CA ALA A 456 -31.06 13.35 -4.91
C ALA A 456 -30.12 14.02 -3.90
N GLN A 457 -30.40 15.28 -3.54
CA GLN A 457 -29.95 15.79 -2.26
C GLN A 457 -30.88 15.27 -1.16
N PRO A 458 -30.39 14.65 -0.07
CA PRO A 458 -31.26 14.32 1.05
C PRO A 458 -31.79 15.61 1.63
N ALA A 459 -33.10 15.69 1.73
CA ALA A 459 -33.81 16.78 2.40
C ALA A 459 -33.25 16.94 3.82
N GLY A 460 -32.53 18.04 4.05
CA GLY A 460 -32.03 18.40 5.35
C GLY A 460 -33.18 18.55 6.34
N GLY A 461 -33.19 17.65 7.34
CA GLY A 461 -34.09 17.77 8.47
C GLY A 461 -33.87 19.10 9.19
N ARG A 462 -34.83 20.00 9.13
CA ARG A 462 -34.95 21.13 10.06
C ARG A 462 -35.21 20.55 11.44
N SER A 463 -34.28 20.63 12.33
CA SER A 463 -34.56 20.54 13.76
C SER A 463 -35.06 21.90 14.25
N HIS A 464 -36.32 21.96 14.64
CA HIS A 464 -36.84 23.00 15.49
C HIS A 464 -36.35 22.75 16.93
N ARG A 465 -35.86 23.81 17.52
CA ARG A 465 -35.60 24.24 18.91
C ARG A 465 -34.22 23.92 19.43
#